data_d937f91411d62e9205fa7e2ff9f7c4ea
#
_entry.id   d937f91411d62e9205fa7e2ff9f7c4ea
#
_cell.length_a   1.000
_cell.length_b   1.000
_cell.length_c   1.000
_cell.angle_alpha   90.00
_cell.angle_beta   90.00
_cell.angle_gamma   90.00
#
_symmetry.space_group_name_H-M   'P 1'
#
loop_
_entity.id
_entity.type
_entity.pdbx_description
1 polymer ?
#
loop_
_entity_poly.entity_id
_entity_poly.type
_entity_poly.pdbx_seq_one_letter_code
_entity_poly.pdbx_strand_id
1 'polypeptide(L)'
;MLKSLIRIFVAGLLVLPASLIFAETRVTYKSAKSTSSYYQMAVQIAQGMKAGSNGDVIVTVEESQGSVQNVMEVIGRKGNYVFTTPPVLVKLARGGKAMFKDKSNPRFAEIRALFPIPSLTMHFVMSKDSGVSDFAGMEGKTILLGKGSFGAKEGAKYLKMFGLEGKVTLAEVELSNAVPALKNGQIDGFVTAGSFPAPNVIEAAASAGATVISLNEDQVKQSKRTRLVIPANTYAGQSADIVTTSLPVVAFATTDMDNDTAYALTKTYWENKGALGAAAQWWNGVSMDMLSNILTEIHPGAIRYYKEAGATLAQHH
;
A
#
# COMPACT_ATOMS: atom_id res chain seq x y z
N MET A 1 -47.56 75.65 20.11
CA MET A 1 -47.89 74.22 19.94
C MET A 1 -46.80 73.56 19.15
N LEU A 2 -45.84 72.93 19.83
CA LEU A 2 -44.70 72.37 19.22
C LEU A 2 -44.83 70.80 19.33
N LYS A 3 -45.05 70.09 18.20
CA LYS A 3 -45.15 68.66 18.17
C LYS A 3 -43.76 68.07 17.96
N SER A 4 -43.22 67.44 19.00
CA SER A 4 -41.98 66.70 19.00
C SER A 4 -42.19 65.31 18.32
N LEU A 5 -41.47 65.06 17.23
CA LEU A 5 -41.42 63.80 16.52
C LEU A 5 -40.23 63.00 17.05
N ILE A 6 -40.48 61.93 17.85
CA ILE A 6 -39.52 60.98 18.28
C ILE A 6 -39.28 59.96 17.13
N ARG A 7 -38.07 59.93 16.52
CA ARG A 7 -37.64 58.95 15.57
C ARG A 7 -36.99 57.80 16.35
N ILE A 8 -37.66 56.64 16.40
CA ILE A 8 -37.11 55.41 16.93
C ILE A 8 -36.20 54.83 15.85
N PHE A 9 -34.90 54.78 16.12
CA PHE A 9 -33.89 54.07 15.29
C PHE A 9 -33.85 52.62 15.75
N VAL A 10 -34.47 51.71 15.00
CA VAL A 10 -34.32 50.28 15.22
C VAL A 10 -33.00 49.85 14.56
N ALA A 11 -31.95 49.67 15.34
CA ALA A 11 -30.70 49.08 14.90
C ALA A 11 -30.91 47.55 14.74
N GLY A 12 -31.14 47.11 13.51
CA GLY A 12 -31.18 45.70 13.18
C GLY A 12 -29.77 45.10 13.33
N LEU A 13 -29.59 44.24 14.34
CA LEU A 13 -28.38 43.46 14.53
C LEU A 13 -28.35 42.38 13.43
N LEU A 14 -27.57 42.57 12.37
CA LEU A 14 -27.26 41.55 11.38
C LEU A 14 -26.34 40.49 12.07
N VAL A 15 -26.94 39.40 12.55
CA VAL A 15 -26.20 38.21 12.96
C VAL A 15 -25.78 37.51 11.67
N LEU A 16 -24.55 37.77 11.21
CA LEU A 16 -23.91 36.98 10.18
C LEU A 16 -23.65 35.58 10.76
N PRO A 17 -24.08 34.50 10.09
CA PRO A 17 -23.69 33.17 10.53
C PRO A 17 -22.17 33.09 10.41
N ALA A 18 -21.48 32.87 11.54
CA ALA A 18 -20.08 32.51 11.56
C ALA A 18 -19.98 31.11 10.88
N SER A 19 -19.67 31.12 9.60
CA SER A 19 -19.24 29.87 8.92
C SER A 19 -18.00 29.37 9.66
N LEU A 20 -18.13 28.27 10.39
CA LEU A 20 -17.00 27.54 10.94
C LEU A 20 -16.19 27.08 9.72
N ILE A 21 -15.14 27.84 9.39
CA ILE A 21 -14.13 27.42 8.43
C ILE A 21 -13.36 26.32 9.15
N PHE A 22 -13.74 25.07 8.91
CA PHE A 22 -12.88 23.95 9.30
C PHE A 22 -11.59 24.07 8.51
N ALA A 23 -10.46 24.13 9.22
CA ALA A 23 -9.16 24.16 8.56
C ALA A 23 -9.00 22.85 7.77
N GLU A 24 -8.64 22.97 6.48
CA GLU A 24 -8.37 21.85 5.60
C GLU A 24 -7.26 20.98 6.21
N THR A 25 -7.54 19.69 6.39
CA THR A 25 -6.57 18.71 6.90
C THR A 25 -5.69 18.20 5.77
N ARG A 26 -4.41 18.53 5.81
CA ARG A 26 -3.42 18.06 4.84
C ARG A 26 -2.67 16.87 5.37
N VAL A 27 -2.59 15.82 4.54
CA VAL A 27 -1.93 14.55 4.84
C VAL A 27 -0.97 14.21 3.71
N THR A 28 0.23 13.76 4.06
CA THR A 28 1.15 13.16 3.09
C THR A 28 1.02 11.65 3.15
N TYR A 29 0.82 11.00 1.98
CA TYR A 29 0.74 9.54 1.88
C TYR A 29 1.88 8.99 1.03
N LYS A 30 2.82 8.31 1.67
CA LYS A 30 3.97 7.68 1.02
C LYS A 30 3.68 6.23 0.69
N SER A 31 3.87 5.84 -0.56
CA SER A 31 3.44 4.53 -1.02
C SER A 31 4.57 3.72 -1.67
N ALA A 32 4.73 3.80 -2.98
CA ALA A 32 5.69 3.00 -3.74
C ALA A 32 6.05 3.74 -5.05
N LYS A 33 6.73 3.07 -5.99
CA LYS A 33 7.00 3.58 -7.34
C LYS A 33 5.68 3.78 -8.12
N SER A 34 5.63 4.79 -8.96
CA SER A 34 4.45 5.16 -9.77
C SER A 34 3.93 4.01 -10.67
N THR A 35 4.79 3.09 -11.05
CA THR A 35 4.45 1.87 -11.81
C THR A 35 3.83 0.75 -10.95
N SER A 36 3.74 0.94 -9.64
CA SER A 36 3.21 -0.04 -8.68
C SER A 36 1.70 0.14 -8.46
N SER A 37 0.98 -0.98 -8.25
CA SER A 37 -0.41 -0.95 -7.78
C SER A 37 -0.59 -0.14 -6.50
N TYR A 38 0.36 -0.17 -5.58
CA TYR A 38 0.28 0.59 -4.32
C TYR A 38 0.33 2.10 -4.51
N TYR A 39 1.05 2.60 -5.51
CA TYR A 39 0.97 4.02 -5.86
C TYR A 39 -0.42 4.39 -6.37
N GLN A 40 -0.98 3.58 -7.26
CA GLN A 40 -2.34 3.79 -7.77
C GLN A 40 -3.39 3.70 -6.67
N MET A 41 -3.24 2.77 -5.72
CA MET A 41 -4.10 2.70 -4.54
C MET A 41 -4.04 3.97 -3.69
N ALA A 42 -2.84 4.51 -3.47
CA ALA A 42 -2.68 5.76 -2.72
C ALA A 42 -3.37 6.93 -3.43
N VAL A 43 -3.31 7.00 -4.76
CA VAL A 43 -4.04 7.99 -5.57
C VAL A 43 -5.54 7.80 -5.42
N GLN A 44 -6.04 6.57 -5.49
CA GLN A 44 -7.47 6.27 -5.30
C GLN A 44 -7.94 6.60 -3.89
N ILE A 45 -7.15 6.30 -2.86
CA ILE A 45 -7.41 6.71 -1.48
C ILE A 45 -7.48 8.23 -1.39
N ALA A 46 -6.51 8.94 -1.97
CA ALA A 46 -6.47 10.41 -1.95
C ALA A 46 -7.75 11.03 -2.59
N GLN A 47 -8.17 10.49 -3.72
CA GLN A 47 -9.42 10.90 -4.39
C GLN A 47 -10.64 10.58 -3.52
N GLY A 48 -10.71 9.38 -2.94
CA GLY A 48 -11.78 8.96 -2.04
C GLY A 48 -11.85 9.83 -0.78
N MET A 49 -10.69 10.17 -0.18
CA MET A 49 -10.62 11.07 0.98
C MET A 49 -11.17 12.46 0.65
N LYS A 50 -10.76 13.03 -0.47
CA LYS A 50 -11.25 14.34 -0.92
C LYS A 50 -12.76 14.33 -1.18
N ALA A 51 -13.25 13.31 -1.88
CA ALA A 51 -14.68 13.19 -2.20
C ALA A 51 -15.53 12.93 -0.94
N GLY A 52 -15.10 11.99 -0.09
CA GLY A 52 -15.84 11.58 1.10
C GLY A 52 -15.82 12.60 2.24
N SER A 53 -14.86 13.52 2.24
CA SER A 53 -14.76 14.62 3.21
C SER A 53 -15.28 15.96 2.67
N ASN A 54 -15.91 15.98 1.50
CA ASN A 54 -16.31 17.23 0.81
C ASN A 54 -15.15 18.24 0.64
N GLY A 55 -13.92 17.74 0.51
CA GLY A 55 -12.72 18.53 0.34
C GLY A 55 -11.99 18.92 1.63
N ASP A 56 -12.51 18.54 2.80
CA ASP A 56 -11.87 18.87 4.09
C ASP A 56 -10.57 18.09 4.33
N VAL A 57 -10.39 16.94 3.68
CA VAL A 57 -9.17 16.12 3.76
C VAL A 57 -8.48 16.08 2.41
N ILE A 58 -7.27 16.61 2.35
CA ILE A 58 -6.41 16.60 1.16
C ILE A 58 -5.20 15.70 1.41
N VAL A 59 -5.08 14.67 0.59
CA VAL A 59 -3.96 13.73 0.65
C VAL A 59 -3.02 13.97 -0.52
N THR A 60 -1.76 14.29 -0.21
CA THR A 60 -0.68 14.39 -1.19
C THR A 60 0.05 13.05 -1.26
N VAL A 61 0.03 12.41 -2.43
CA VAL A 61 0.70 11.13 -2.64
C VAL A 61 2.16 11.36 -3.01
N GLU A 62 3.07 10.71 -2.29
CA GLU A 62 4.50 10.71 -2.57
C GLU A 62 4.97 9.36 -3.08
N GLU A 63 5.80 9.37 -4.12
CA GLU A 63 6.51 8.18 -4.60
C GLU A 63 7.61 7.75 -3.63
N SER A 64 7.91 6.46 -3.58
CA SER A 64 9.02 5.91 -2.82
C SER A 64 9.61 4.66 -3.47
N GLN A 65 10.72 4.16 -2.92
CA GLN A 65 11.26 2.84 -3.26
C GLN A 65 10.42 1.68 -2.67
N GLY A 66 9.42 1.99 -1.83
CA GLY A 66 8.51 1.03 -1.21
C GLY A 66 8.62 0.97 0.31
N SER A 67 8.07 -0.09 0.86
CA SER A 67 7.77 -0.25 2.29
C SER A 67 8.95 -0.02 3.25
N VAL A 68 10.17 -0.40 2.86
CA VAL A 68 11.36 -0.21 3.74
C VAL A 68 11.67 1.28 3.90
N GLN A 69 11.68 2.03 2.78
CA GLN A 69 11.89 3.48 2.83
C GLN A 69 10.77 4.15 3.62
N ASN A 70 9.52 3.75 3.42
CA ASN A 70 8.37 4.33 4.09
C ASN A 70 8.51 4.24 5.62
N VAL A 71 8.92 3.07 6.13
CA VAL A 71 9.16 2.87 7.56
C VAL A 71 10.35 3.71 8.04
N MET A 72 11.45 3.74 7.28
CA MET A 72 12.64 4.49 7.66
C MET A 72 12.40 6.00 7.74
N GLU A 73 11.54 6.54 6.89
CA GLU A 73 11.24 7.97 6.88
C GLU A 73 10.50 8.46 8.13
N VAL A 74 9.88 7.56 8.90
CA VAL A 74 9.28 7.89 10.21
C VAL A 74 10.27 8.63 11.12
N ILE A 75 11.57 8.36 10.99
CA ILE A 75 12.62 9.00 11.81
C ILE A 75 12.64 10.53 11.62
N GLY A 76 12.42 11.00 10.39
CA GLY A 76 12.46 12.43 10.05
C GLY A 76 11.10 13.07 9.82
N ARG A 77 10.04 12.29 9.69
CA ARG A 77 8.67 12.79 9.42
C ARG A 77 7.96 13.15 10.71
N LYS A 78 7.14 14.19 10.65
CA LYS A 78 6.26 14.64 11.74
C LYS A 78 4.87 14.96 11.22
N GLY A 79 3.89 15.04 12.12
CA GLY A 79 2.53 15.41 11.81
C GLY A 79 1.78 14.35 11.00
N ASN A 80 1.03 14.78 10.00
CA ASN A 80 0.11 13.94 9.24
C ASN A 80 0.83 13.13 8.13
N TYR A 81 1.75 12.28 8.53
CA TYR A 81 2.45 11.34 7.67
C TYR A 81 1.78 9.96 7.69
N VAL A 82 1.25 9.55 6.55
CA VAL A 82 0.68 8.21 6.30
C VAL A 82 1.59 7.44 5.36
N PHE A 83 1.74 6.15 5.57
CA PHE A 83 2.57 5.31 4.71
C PHE A 83 2.08 3.87 4.65
N THR A 84 2.37 3.22 3.53
CA THR A 84 2.05 1.82 3.26
C THR A 84 3.20 0.91 3.63
N THR A 85 2.92 -0.16 4.38
CA THR A 85 3.88 -1.25 4.61
C THR A 85 3.18 -2.55 5.10
N PRO A 86 3.77 -3.73 4.88
CA PRO A 86 3.40 -4.92 5.62
C PRO A 86 3.66 -4.76 7.13
N PRO A 87 2.74 -5.17 8.02
CA PRO A 87 2.92 -5.05 9.47
C PRO A 87 4.19 -5.71 10.01
N VAL A 88 4.64 -6.77 9.36
CA VAL A 88 5.90 -7.45 9.73
C VAL A 88 7.11 -6.51 9.67
N LEU A 89 7.14 -5.54 8.75
CA LEU A 89 8.24 -4.58 8.67
C LEU A 89 8.28 -3.62 9.86
N VAL A 90 7.12 -3.20 10.35
CA VAL A 90 7.04 -2.39 11.57
C VAL A 90 7.61 -3.16 12.76
N LYS A 91 7.25 -4.45 12.90
CA LYS A 91 7.79 -5.33 13.94
C LYS A 91 9.31 -5.50 13.83
N LEU A 92 9.83 -5.67 12.62
CA LEU A 92 11.27 -5.79 12.37
C LEU A 92 12.02 -4.49 12.67
N ALA A 93 11.45 -3.34 12.32
CA ALA A 93 12.04 -2.02 12.60
C ALA A 93 12.13 -1.75 14.10
N ARG A 94 11.04 -2.00 14.84
CA ARG A 94 11.00 -1.89 16.30
C ARG A 94 12.04 -2.79 16.99
N GLY A 95 12.25 -3.99 16.43
CA GLY A 95 13.22 -4.94 16.97
C GLY A 95 14.66 -4.76 16.46
N GLY A 96 14.93 -3.79 15.58
CA GLY A 96 16.25 -3.61 14.95
C GLY A 96 16.73 -4.86 14.21
N LYS A 97 15.82 -5.55 13.50
CA LYS A 97 16.10 -6.84 12.85
C LYS A 97 16.11 -6.73 11.33
N ALA A 98 16.74 -7.71 10.67
CA ALA A 98 16.83 -7.85 9.22
C ALA A 98 17.35 -6.56 8.54
N MET A 99 16.59 -5.95 7.61
CA MET A 99 16.97 -4.71 6.91
C MET A 99 17.05 -3.48 7.82
N PHE A 100 16.60 -3.58 9.08
CA PHE A 100 16.68 -2.53 10.09
C PHE A 100 17.79 -2.78 11.13
N LYS A 101 18.61 -3.82 10.92
CA LYS A 101 19.80 -4.05 11.76
C LYS A 101 20.68 -2.79 11.73
N ASP A 102 21.18 -2.39 12.89
CA ASP A 102 21.99 -1.18 13.09
C ASP A 102 21.28 0.16 12.72
N LYS A 103 19.96 0.12 12.55
CA LYS A 103 19.10 1.28 12.25
C LYS A 103 17.99 1.47 13.29
N SER A 104 18.23 0.97 14.51
CA SER A 104 17.26 1.08 15.60
C SER A 104 16.97 2.56 15.90
N ASN A 105 15.70 2.91 16.07
CA ASN A 105 15.28 4.26 16.40
C ASN A 105 14.00 4.22 17.25
N PRO A 106 13.91 4.99 18.35
CA PRO A 106 12.74 5.01 19.21
C PRO A 106 11.46 5.46 18.49
N ARG A 107 11.58 6.24 17.41
CA ARG A 107 10.44 6.67 16.58
C ARG A 107 9.65 5.50 15.99
N PHE A 108 10.25 4.34 15.79
CA PHE A 108 9.51 3.16 15.30
C PHE A 108 8.47 2.64 16.30
N ALA A 109 8.65 2.93 17.60
CA ALA A 109 7.64 2.61 18.62
C ALA A 109 6.38 3.49 18.52
N GLU A 110 6.46 4.63 17.84
CA GLU A 110 5.35 5.57 17.63
C GLU A 110 4.44 5.20 16.46
N ILE A 111 4.82 4.23 15.63
CA ILE A 111 4.03 3.80 14.47
C ILE A 111 2.69 3.21 14.95
N ARG A 112 1.59 3.63 14.31
CA ARG A 112 0.22 3.19 14.60
C ARG A 112 -0.51 2.83 13.32
N ALA A 113 -1.24 1.72 13.32
CA ALA A 113 -2.05 1.30 12.19
C ALA A 113 -3.30 2.16 12.06
N LEU A 114 -3.69 2.48 10.83
CA LEU A 114 -4.95 3.14 10.50
C LEU A 114 -5.97 2.13 9.97
N PHE A 115 -5.70 1.53 8.80
CA PHE A 115 -6.61 0.59 8.15
C PHE A 115 -5.85 -0.37 7.22
N PRO A 116 -6.36 -1.61 7.04
CA PRO A 116 -5.83 -2.53 6.05
C PRO A 116 -6.14 -2.04 4.64
N ILE A 117 -5.24 -2.34 3.71
CA ILE A 117 -5.40 -2.12 2.28
C ILE A 117 -5.21 -3.45 1.54
N PRO A 118 -5.44 -3.54 0.22
CA PRO A 118 -5.26 -4.79 -0.53
C PRO A 118 -3.90 -5.44 -0.26
N SER A 119 -3.92 -6.76 -0.05
CA SER A 119 -2.73 -7.53 0.29
C SER A 119 -1.69 -7.50 -0.82
N LEU A 120 -0.42 -7.52 -0.44
CA LEU A 120 0.70 -7.67 -1.35
C LEU A 120 0.67 -9.07 -1.95
N THR A 121 0.80 -9.16 -3.26
CA THR A 121 0.87 -10.39 -4.03
C THR A 121 2.23 -10.49 -4.71
N MET A 122 2.90 -11.63 -4.59
CA MET A 122 4.17 -11.85 -5.27
C MET A 122 3.94 -12.22 -6.74
N HIS A 123 4.69 -11.60 -7.63
CA HIS A 123 4.69 -11.92 -9.06
C HIS A 123 6.12 -12.21 -9.51
N PHE A 124 6.33 -13.39 -10.07
CA PHE A 124 7.58 -13.79 -10.73
C PHE A 124 7.31 -13.78 -12.23
N VAL A 125 7.71 -12.70 -12.88
CA VAL A 125 7.35 -12.39 -14.26
C VAL A 125 8.50 -12.76 -15.18
N MET A 126 8.22 -13.59 -16.20
CA MET A 126 9.23 -14.00 -17.19
C MET A 126 8.78 -13.60 -18.59
N SER A 127 9.70 -13.11 -19.41
CA SER A 127 9.41 -12.82 -20.81
C SER A 127 9.08 -14.08 -21.58
N LYS A 128 8.27 -13.97 -22.62
CA LYS A 128 8.00 -15.09 -23.53
C LYS A 128 9.27 -15.68 -24.14
N ASP A 129 10.21 -14.80 -24.52
CA ASP A 129 11.46 -15.18 -25.18
C ASP A 129 12.43 -15.91 -24.25
N SER A 130 12.27 -15.79 -22.94
CA SER A 130 13.07 -16.55 -21.97
C SER A 130 12.81 -18.05 -22.02
N GLY A 131 11.62 -18.46 -22.49
CA GLY A 131 11.17 -19.86 -22.50
C GLY A 131 10.93 -20.47 -21.10
N VAL A 132 10.92 -19.65 -20.05
CA VAL A 132 10.78 -20.10 -18.66
C VAL A 132 9.32 -20.26 -18.30
N SER A 133 8.95 -21.43 -17.78
CA SER A 133 7.59 -21.76 -17.33
C SER A 133 7.48 -22.12 -15.85
N ASP A 134 8.62 -22.35 -15.18
CA ASP A 134 8.72 -22.69 -13.77
C ASP A 134 9.98 -22.10 -13.12
N PHE A 135 10.12 -22.27 -11.81
CA PHE A 135 11.29 -21.74 -11.08
C PHE A 135 12.60 -22.42 -11.48
N ALA A 136 12.59 -23.70 -11.82
CA ALA A 136 13.83 -24.41 -12.20
C ALA A 136 14.39 -23.83 -13.51
N GLY A 137 13.54 -23.47 -14.45
CA GLY A 137 13.93 -22.84 -15.70
C GLY A 137 14.55 -21.45 -15.57
N MET A 138 14.48 -20.84 -14.40
CA MET A 138 15.11 -19.53 -14.14
C MET A 138 16.63 -19.62 -13.99
N GLU A 139 17.22 -20.80 -13.84
CA GLU A 139 18.69 -20.98 -13.73
C GLU A 139 19.39 -20.42 -14.99
N GLY A 140 20.42 -19.61 -14.78
CA GLY A 140 21.16 -18.92 -15.85
C GLY A 140 20.50 -17.64 -16.40
N LYS A 141 19.30 -17.29 -15.92
CA LYS A 141 18.56 -16.11 -16.39
C LYS A 141 18.95 -14.82 -15.65
N THR A 142 18.70 -13.70 -16.28
CA THR A 142 18.88 -12.36 -15.68
C THR A 142 17.56 -11.87 -15.12
N ILE A 143 17.49 -11.66 -13.81
CA ILE A 143 16.28 -11.29 -13.08
C ILE A 143 16.44 -9.95 -12.41
N LEU A 144 15.48 -9.05 -12.60
CA LEU A 144 15.40 -7.77 -11.92
C LEU A 144 14.50 -7.89 -10.68
N LEU A 145 15.03 -7.58 -9.50
CA LEU A 145 14.26 -7.60 -8.24
C LEU A 145 13.73 -6.23 -7.81
N GLY A 146 14.24 -5.13 -8.38
CA GLY A 146 13.86 -3.75 -7.99
C GLY A 146 14.62 -3.27 -6.76
N LYS A 147 15.78 -2.67 -6.98
CA LYS A 147 16.71 -2.20 -5.95
C LYS A 147 16.02 -1.38 -4.86
N GLY A 148 16.31 -1.71 -3.60
CA GLY A 148 15.82 -0.97 -2.43
C GLY A 148 14.38 -1.27 -2.00
N SER A 149 13.59 -2.02 -2.78
CA SER A 149 12.22 -2.35 -2.46
C SER A 149 12.09 -3.52 -1.47
N PHE A 150 10.95 -3.60 -0.78
CA PHE A 150 10.59 -4.80 -0.02
C PHE A 150 10.43 -6.01 -0.96
N GLY A 151 9.85 -5.82 -2.14
CA GLY A 151 9.70 -6.86 -3.17
C GLY A 151 11.03 -7.47 -3.58
N ALA A 152 12.11 -6.67 -3.66
CA ALA A 152 13.45 -7.18 -3.92
C ALA A 152 13.94 -8.12 -2.81
N LYS A 153 13.70 -7.77 -1.54
CA LYS A 153 14.08 -8.60 -0.39
C LYS A 153 13.29 -9.92 -0.35
N GLU A 154 11.98 -9.85 -0.56
CA GLU A 154 11.16 -11.05 -0.65
C GLU A 154 11.55 -11.89 -1.88
N GLY A 155 11.73 -11.31 -3.05
CA GLY A 155 12.15 -12.00 -4.27
C GLY A 155 13.47 -12.77 -4.08
N ALA A 156 14.48 -12.10 -3.51
CA ALA A 156 15.76 -12.74 -3.19
C ALA A 156 15.59 -13.93 -2.22
N LYS A 157 14.71 -13.79 -1.23
CA LYS A 157 14.38 -14.87 -0.29
C LYS A 157 13.74 -16.06 -1.00
N TYR A 158 12.84 -15.83 -1.95
CA TYR A 158 12.22 -16.89 -2.75
C TYR A 158 13.26 -17.59 -3.65
N LEU A 159 14.11 -16.82 -4.33
CA LEU A 159 15.18 -17.40 -5.14
C LEU A 159 16.11 -18.30 -4.31
N LYS A 160 16.51 -17.83 -3.13
CA LYS A 160 17.30 -18.64 -2.19
C LYS A 160 16.56 -19.90 -1.75
N MET A 161 15.28 -19.76 -1.37
CA MET A 161 14.44 -20.86 -0.88
C MET A 161 14.27 -21.96 -1.92
N PHE A 162 14.21 -21.58 -3.22
CA PHE A 162 14.04 -22.52 -4.33
C PHE A 162 15.36 -22.94 -4.99
N GLY A 163 16.51 -22.68 -4.31
CA GLY A 163 17.82 -23.14 -4.75
C GLY A 163 18.40 -22.37 -5.94
N LEU A 164 17.94 -21.14 -6.19
CA LEU A 164 18.36 -20.28 -7.29
C LEU A 164 19.36 -19.20 -6.87
N GLU A 165 19.71 -19.10 -5.59
CA GLU A 165 20.73 -18.17 -5.09
C GLU A 165 22.07 -18.45 -5.77
N GLY A 166 22.67 -17.45 -6.41
CA GLY A 166 23.91 -17.61 -7.18
C GLY A 166 23.78 -18.32 -8.53
N LYS A 167 22.58 -18.79 -8.89
CA LYS A 167 22.30 -19.44 -10.17
C LYS A 167 21.58 -18.52 -11.17
N VAL A 168 21.11 -17.38 -10.73
CA VAL A 168 20.54 -16.31 -11.55
C VAL A 168 21.44 -15.08 -11.48
N THR A 169 21.48 -14.30 -12.55
CA THR A 169 22.12 -12.99 -12.55
C THR A 169 21.11 -11.96 -12.07
N LEU A 170 21.45 -11.17 -11.05
CA LEU A 170 20.56 -10.11 -10.54
C LEU A 170 20.89 -8.78 -11.20
N ALA A 171 19.91 -8.17 -11.86
CA ALA A 171 20.03 -6.83 -12.41
C ALA A 171 19.84 -5.79 -11.30
N GLU A 172 20.84 -4.93 -11.10
CA GLU A 172 20.94 -3.93 -10.01
C GLU A 172 20.29 -2.59 -10.40
N VAL A 173 19.03 -2.63 -10.86
CA VAL A 173 18.27 -1.45 -11.28
C VAL A 173 16.93 -1.35 -10.55
N GLU A 174 16.30 -0.18 -10.64
CA GLU A 174 15.01 0.07 -10.04
C GLU A 174 13.87 -0.66 -10.76
N LEU A 175 12.80 -0.99 -10.03
CA LEU A 175 11.63 -1.69 -10.57
C LEU A 175 10.94 -0.94 -11.72
N SER A 176 10.98 0.40 -11.71
CA SER A 176 10.43 1.23 -12.81
C SER A 176 11.05 0.95 -14.18
N ASN A 177 12.27 0.40 -14.21
CA ASN A 177 12.97 0.02 -15.43
C ASN A 177 12.67 -1.42 -15.89
N ALA A 178 11.88 -2.19 -15.14
CA ALA A 178 11.66 -3.62 -15.41
C ALA A 178 11.04 -3.86 -16.79
N VAL A 179 9.95 -3.18 -17.12
CA VAL A 179 9.24 -3.41 -18.40
C VAL A 179 10.08 -2.96 -19.60
N PRO A 180 10.69 -1.75 -19.63
CA PRO A 180 11.63 -1.37 -20.69
C PRO A 180 12.80 -2.36 -20.85
N ALA A 181 13.43 -2.78 -19.74
CA ALA A 181 14.54 -3.72 -19.78
C ALA A 181 14.13 -5.11 -20.32
N LEU A 182 12.93 -5.58 -19.95
CA LEU A 182 12.36 -6.82 -20.45
C LEU A 182 12.11 -6.77 -21.95
N LYS A 183 11.50 -5.68 -22.44
CA LYS A 183 11.23 -5.45 -23.86
C LYS A 183 12.50 -5.37 -24.71
N ASN A 184 13.56 -4.84 -24.14
CA ASN A 184 14.86 -4.68 -24.82
C ASN A 184 15.76 -5.92 -24.68
N GLY A 185 15.29 -7.00 -24.06
CA GLY A 185 16.06 -8.23 -23.84
C GLY A 185 17.25 -8.06 -22.89
N GLN A 186 17.27 -7.01 -22.08
CA GLN A 186 18.31 -6.75 -21.07
C GLN A 186 18.15 -7.61 -19.82
N ILE A 187 16.93 -8.08 -19.56
CA ILE A 187 16.57 -9.04 -18.52
C ILE A 187 15.64 -10.08 -19.09
N ASP A 188 15.65 -11.27 -18.52
CA ASP A 188 14.73 -12.38 -18.85
C ASP A 188 13.43 -12.31 -18.06
N GLY A 189 13.46 -11.68 -16.87
CA GLY A 189 12.32 -11.55 -16.01
C GLY A 189 12.52 -10.54 -14.88
N PHE A 190 11.44 -10.30 -14.14
CA PHE A 190 11.49 -9.46 -12.95
C PHE A 190 10.55 -9.97 -11.86
N VAL A 191 10.83 -9.58 -10.62
CA VAL A 191 9.95 -9.86 -9.48
C VAL A 191 9.32 -8.57 -9.02
N THR A 192 8.01 -8.59 -8.82
CA THR A 192 7.29 -7.46 -8.22
C THR A 192 6.35 -7.92 -7.11
N ALA A 193 6.23 -7.08 -6.10
CA ALA A 193 5.36 -7.29 -4.94
C ALA A 193 4.30 -6.19 -4.92
N GLY A 194 3.17 -6.45 -5.54
CA GLY A 194 2.04 -5.53 -5.61
C GLY A 194 0.73 -6.31 -5.67
N SER A 195 -0.40 -5.68 -5.39
CA SER A 195 -1.69 -6.36 -5.54
C SER A 195 -2.00 -6.61 -7.02
N PHE A 196 -2.72 -7.69 -7.30
CA PHE A 196 -3.17 -7.96 -8.66
C PHE A 196 -4.54 -7.32 -8.96
N PRO A 197 -4.77 -6.89 -10.20
CA PRO A 197 -3.84 -6.87 -11.33
C PRO A 197 -2.78 -5.77 -11.17
N ALA A 198 -1.49 -6.14 -11.29
CA ALA A 198 -0.39 -5.21 -11.11
C ALA A 198 -0.07 -4.48 -12.43
N PRO A 199 0.04 -3.13 -12.45
CA PRO A 199 0.19 -2.35 -13.68
C PRO A 199 1.41 -2.73 -14.52
N ASN A 200 2.56 -2.92 -13.89
CA ASN A 200 3.79 -3.33 -14.57
C ASN A 200 3.70 -4.76 -15.14
N VAL A 201 2.91 -5.64 -14.53
CA VAL A 201 2.65 -7.00 -15.06
C VAL A 201 1.67 -6.93 -16.23
N ILE A 202 0.62 -6.09 -16.14
CA ILE A 202 -0.28 -5.82 -17.28
C ILE A 202 0.52 -5.34 -18.49
N GLU A 203 1.40 -4.36 -18.29
CA GLU A 203 2.23 -3.80 -19.36
C GLU A 203 3.20 -4.84 -19.92
N ALA A 204 3.88 -5.61 -19.07
CA ALA A 204 4.81 -6.67 -19.51
C ALA A 204 4.10 -7.78 -20.29
N ALA A 205 2.94 -8.22 -19.82
CA ALA A 205 2.14 -9.23 -20.52
C ALA A 205 1.68 -8.74 -21.90
N ALA A 206 1.20 -7.50 -21.99
CA ALA A 206 0.71 -6.93 -23.23
C ALA A 206 1.84 -6.60 -24.24
N SER A 207 2.99 -6.13 -23.78
CA SER A 207 4.06 -5.60 -24.64
C SER A 207 5.21 -6.57 -24.91
N ALA A 208 5.43 -7.57 -24.05
CA ALA A 208 6.51 -8.55 -24.18
C ALA A 208 6.00 -10.00 -24.08
N GLY A 209 4.68 -10.23 -24.09
CA GLY A 209 4.09 -11.56 -23.92
C GLY A 209 4.52 -12.24 -22.62
N ALA A 210 4.85 -11.46 -21.60
CA ALA A 210 5.36 -11.99 -20.34
C ALA A 210 4.29 -12.79 -19.60
N THR A 211 4.73 -13.81 -18.86
CA THR A 211 3.88 -14.67 -18.02
C THR A 211 4.33 -14.61 -16.57
N VAL A 212 3.41 -14.90 -15.66
CA VAL A 212 3.71 -15.03 -14.24
C VAL A 212 3.90 -16.50 -13.90
N ILE A 213 5.00 -16.85 -13.26
CA ILE A 213 5.29 -18.22 -12.83
C ILE A 213 4.38 -18.58 -11.65
N SER A 214 3.69 -19.71 -11.78
CA SER A 214 2.89 -20.29 -10.71
C SER A 214 3.76 -21.06 -9.71
N LEU A 215 3.50 -20.90 -8.41
CA LEU A 215 4.11 -21.74 -7.37
C LEU A 215 3.35 -23.07 -7.30
N ASN A 216 4.08 -24.16 -6.99
CA ASN A 216 3.44 -25.38 -6.56
C ASN A 216 3.12 -25.34 -5.04
N GLU A 217 2.34 -26.32 -4.56
CA GLU A 217 1.87 -26.33 -3.17
C GLU A 217 3.02 -26.47 -2.14
N ASP A 218 4.10 -27.16 -2.49
CA ASP A 218 5.27 -27.29 -1.60
C ASP A 218 6.04 -25.97 -1.51
N GLN A 219 6.16 -25.23 -2.61
CA GLN A 219 6.75 -23.90 -2.63
C GLN A 219 5.93 -22.91 -1.80
N VAL A 220 4.60 -22.98 -1.89
CA VAL A 220 3.72 -22.18 -1.05
C VAL A 220 3.95 -22.47 0.43
N LYS A 221 3.93 -23.76 0.83
CA LYS A 221 4.18 -24.17 2.22
C LYS A 221 5.56 -23.72 2.72
N GLN A 222 6.60 -23.91 1.90
CA GLN A 222 7.97 -23.51 2.22
C GLN A 222 8.10 -22.00 2.46
N SER A 223 7.32 -21.18 1.74
CA SER A 223 7.33 -19.73 1.88
C SER A 223 6.83 -19.24 3.25
N LYS A 224 5.97 -20.00 3.91
CA LYS A 224 5.25 -19.63 5.14
C LYS A 224 4.43 -18.33 4.95
N ARG A 225 3.93 -18.12 3.74
CA ARG A 225 3.05 -17.02 3.37
C ARG A 225 1.65 -17.53 3.08
N THR A 226 0.68 -16.63 3.03
CA THR A 226 -0.69 -16.98 2.69
C THR A 226 -0.77 -17.33 1.21
N ARG A 227 -1.33 -18.51 0.89
CA ARG A 227 -1.64 -18.92 -0.47
C ARG A 227 -2.64 -17.95 -1.09
N LEU A 228 -2.40 -17.55 -2.34
CA LEU A 228 -3.29 -16.69 -3.10
C LEU A 228 -3.39 -17.21 -4.54
N VAL A 229 -4.56 -17.09 -5.15
CA VAL A 229 -4.79 -17.42 -6.56
C VAL A 229 -5.07 -16.13 -7.32
N ILE A 230 -4.32 -15.91 -8.40
CA ILE A 230 -4.64 -14.90 -9.41
C ILE A 230 -5.49 -15.60 -10.47
N PRO A 231 -6.78 -15.21 -10.63
CA PRO A 231 -7.69 -15.90 -11.54
C PRO A 231 -7.21 -15.86 -12.99
N ALA A 232 -7.53 -16.88 -13.76
CA ALA A 232 -7.32 -16.89 -15.21
C ALA A 232 -7.88 -15.62 -15.87
N ASN A 233 -7.24 -15.22 -16.96
CA ASN A 233 -7.59 -14.00 -17.71
C ASN A 233 -7.39 -12.67 -16.96
N THR A 234 -6.63 -12.67 -15.85
CA THR A 234 -6.23 -11.42 -15.17
C THR A 234 -5.21 -10.65 -16.02
N TYR A 235 -4.27 -11.36 -16.66
CA TYR A 235 -3.24 -10.78 -17.52
C TYR A 235 -3.39 -11.27 -18.96
N ALA A 236 -2.91 -10.51 -19.94
CA ALA A 236 -2.94 -10.91 -21.35
C ALA A 236 -2.19 -12.23 -21.55
N GLY A 237 -2.81 -13.19 -22.24
CA GLY A 237 -2.24 -14.51 -22.50
C GLY A 237 -2.27 -15.49 -21.33
N GLN A 238 -2.77 -15.11 -20.16
CA GLN A 238 -2.93 -16.00 -19.02
C GLN A 238 -4.24 -16.79 -19.13
N SER A 239 -4.15 -18.05 -19.54
CA SER A 239 -5.34 -18.93 -19.72
C SER A 239 -5.69 -19.77 -18.49
N ALA A 240 -4.83 -19.85 -17.49
CA ALA A 240 -5.01 -20.63 -16.27
C ALA A 240 -4.83 -19.78 -15.01
N ASP A 241 -5.36 -20.25 -13.90
CA ASP A 241 -5.07 -19.68 -12.58
C ASP A 241 -3.60 -19.74 -12.25
N ILE A 242 -3.10 -18.70 -11.58
CA ILE A 242 -1.73 -18.63 -11.07
C ILE A 242 -1.78 -18.74 -9.55
N VAL A 243 -1.13 -19.76 -9.00
CA VAL A 243 -0.92 -19.89 -7.56
C VAL A 243 0.29 -19.05 -7.17
N THR A 244 0.14 -18.23 -6.18
CA THR A 244 1.21 -17.41 -5.62
C THR A 244 0.99 -17.20 -4.11
N THR A 245 1.67 -16.23 -3.53
CA THR A 245 1.60 -15.93 -2.11
C THR A 245 1.28 -14.47 -1.85
N SER A 246 0.71 -14.19 -0.69
CA SER A 246 0.37 -12.85 -0.26
C SER A 246 0.84 -12.53 1.15
N LEU A 247 0.92 -11.23 1.43
CA LEU A 247 1.17 -10.64 2.73
C LEU A 247 0.15 -9.53 3.01
N PRO A 248 -0.33 -9.41 4.25
CA PRO A 248 -1.12 -8.26 4.66
C PRO A 248 -0.36 -6.95 4.45
N VAL A 249 -1.08 -5.90 4.08
CA VAL A 249 -0.55 -4.55 3.98
C VAL A 249 -1.51 -3.59 4.67
N VAL A 250 -0.96 -2.61 5.34
CA VAL A 250 -1.70 -1.67 6.16
C VAL A 250 -1.19 -0.26 5.90
N ALA A 251 -2.09 0.70 5.93
CA ALA A 251 -1.76 2.11 6.03
C ALA A 251 -1.46 2.46 7.49
N PHE A 252 -0.31 3.05 7.73
CA PHE A 252 0.18 3.44 9.03
C PHE A 252 0.35 4.96 9.14
N ALA A 253 0.25 5.47 10.35
CA ALA A 253 0.69 6.80 10.75
C ALA A 253 1.61 6.69 11.97
N THR A 254 1.88 7.81 12.63
CA THR A 254 2.56 7.84 13.92
C THR A 254 1.70 8.54 14.96
N THR A 255 2.10 8.46 16.22
CA THR A 255 1.46 9.20 17.33
C THR A 255 1.54 10.73 17.19
N ASP A 256 2.30 11.26 16.22
CA ASP A 256 2.29 12.69 15.89
C ASP A 256 0.98 13.14 15.20
N MET A 257 0.25 12.20 14.59
CA MET A 257 -1.07 12.49 14.03
C MET A 257 -2.09 12.60 15.18
N ASP A 258 -2.91 13.64 15.16
CA ASP A 258 -3.97 13.78 16.15
C ASP A 258 -5.10 12.76 15.96
N ASN A 259 -5.87 12.53 17.01
CA ASN A 259 -6.93 11.53 17.01
C ASN A 259 -8.08 11.87 16.07
N ASP A 260 -8.40 13.12 15.86
CA ASP A 260 -9.49 13.55 14.99
C ASP A 260 -9.12 13.37 13.53
N THR A 261 -7.88 13.68 13.15
CA THR A 261 -7.35 13.39 11.82
C THR A 261 -7.34 11.89 11.55
N ALA A 262 -6.82 11.07 12.46
CA ALA A 262 -6.80 9.60 12.28
C ALA A 262 -8.21 9.01 12.22
N TYR A 263 -9.15 9.52 13.02
CA TYR A 263 -10.56 9.13 12.97
C TYR A 263 -11.17 9.49 11.60
N ALA A 264 -10.99 10.73 11.14
CA ALA A 264 -11.53 11.19 9.87
C ALA A 264 -11.00 10.37 8.68
N LEU A 265 -9.70 10.09 8.64
CA LEU A 265 -9.08 9.24 7.61
C LEU A 265 -9.67 7.84 7.62
N THR A 266 -9.76 7.20 8.80
CA THR A 266 -10.24 5.81 8.92
C THR A 266 -11.72 5.72 8.55
N LYS A 267 -12.55 6.63 9.05
CA LYS A 267 -13.98 6.71 8.73
C LYS A 267 -14.20 6.91 7.24
N THR A 268 -13.59 7.94 6.67
CA THR A 268 -13.74 8.26 5.24
C THR A 268 -13.30 7.11 4.35
N TYR A 269 -12.21 6.41 4.71
CA TYR A 269 -11.75 5.22 3.99
C TYR A 269 -12.84 4.13 3.93
N TRP A 270 -13.38 3.75 5.07
CA TRP A 270 -14.36 2.66 5.14
C TRP A 270 -15.72 3.03 4.55
N GLU A 271 -16.17 4.26 4.74
CA GLU A 271 -17.43 4.75 4.17
C GLU A 271 -17.36 4.87 2.64
N ASN A 272 -16.18 5.11 2.06
CA ASN A 272 -15.97 5.15 0.61
C ASN A 272 -15.51 3.81 0.01
N LYS A 273 -15.45 2.73 0.79
CA LYS A 273 -14.97 1.42 0.36
C LYS A 273 -15.69 0.90 -0.90
N GLY A 274 -17.01 1.13 -1.01
CA GLY A 274 -17.80 0.74 -2.18
C GLY A 274 -17.34 1.46 -3.45
N ALA A 275 -17.09 2.75 -3.38
CA ALA A 275 -16.59 3.55 -4.50
C ALA A 275 -15.17 3.11 -4.92
N LEU A 276 -14.30 2.79 -3.95
CA LEU A 276 -12.98 2.21 -4.23
C LEU A 276 -13.09 0.87 -4.97
N GLY A 277 -14.01 -0.02 -4.54
CA GLY A 277 -14.27 -1.30 -5.20
C GLY A 277 -14.73 -1.14 -6.65
N ALA A 278 -15.53 -0.13 -6.94
CA ALA A 278 -15.94 0.20 -8.30
C ALA A 278 -14.78 0.76 -9.15
N ALA A 279 -13.81 1.44 -8.52
CA ALA A 279 -12.65 1.99 -9.22
C ALA A 279 -11.62 0.92 -9.61
N ALA A 280 -11.41 -0.11 -8.78
CA ALA A 280 -10.47 -1.19 -9.08
C ALA A 280 -10.79 -2.48 -8.31
N GLN A 281 -10.57 -3.63 -8.95
CA GLN A 281 -10.92 -4.95 -8.42
C GLN A 281 -10.18 -5.29 -7.12
N TRP A 282 -8.95 -4.85 -6.92
CA TRP A 282 -8.17 -5.16 -5.70
C TRP A 282 -8.84 -4.69 -4.42
N TRP A 283 -9.71 -3.69 -4.47
CA TRP A 283 -10.44 -3.21 -3.28
C TRP A 283 -11.54 -4.17 -2.82
N ASN A 284 -12.06 -5.04 -3.70
CA ASN A 284 -13.15 -5.96 -3.36
C ASN A 284 -12.75 -7.00 -2.31
N GLY A 285 -11.45 -7.34 -2.23
CA GLY A 285 -10.91 -8.26 -1.23
C GLY A 285 -10.68 -7.64 0.16
N VAL A 286 -10.89 -6.33 0.33
CA VAL A 286 -10.66 -5.66 1.62
C VAL A 286 -11.94 -5.67 2.46
N SER A 287 -11.84 -6.22 3.68
CA SER A 287 -12.93 -6.24 4.67
C SER A 287 -12.41 -5.93 6.07
N MET A 288 -13.32 -5.68 6.99
CA MET A 288 -12.97 -5.44 8.40
C MET A 288 -12.35 -6.67 9.08
N ASP A 289 -12.57 -7.88 8.57
CA ASP A 289 -11.91 -9.09 9.08
C ASP A 289 -10.39 -9.02 8.96
N MET A 290 -9.89 -8.23 8.01
CA MET A 290 -8.45 -8.00 7.83
C MET A 290 -7.81 -7.22 8.99
N LEU A 291 -8.58 -6.64 9.90
CA LEU A 291 -8.07 -6.03 11.13
C LEU A 291 -7.33 -7.05 12.00
N SER A 292 -7.69 -8.32 11.91
CA SER A 292 -6.97 -9.43 12.56
C SER A 292 -5.51 -9.59 12.09
N ASN A 293 -5.19 -9.08 10.92
CA ASN A 293 -3.84 -9.10 10.34
C ASN A 293 -2.94 -7.94 10.83
N ILE A 294 -3.50 -6.99 11.57
CA ILE A 294 -2.74 -5.89 12.17
C ILE A 294 -2.01 -6.43 13.39
N LEU A 295 -0.68 -6.51 13.29
CA LEU A 295 0.19 -7.08 14.34
C LEU A 295 0.80 -6.00 15.24
N THR A 296 0.28 -4.80 15.20
CA THR A 296 0.77 -3.62 15.92
C THR A 296 -0.39 -2.84 16.49
N GLU A 297 -0.10 -1.87 17.35
CA GLU A 297 -1.14 -1.02 17.93
C GLU A 297 -1.83 -0.21 16.84
N ILE A 298 -3.15 -0.11 16.95
CA ILE A 298 -4.00 0.73 16.11
C ILE A 298 -4.01 2.16 16.68
N HIS A 299 -4.08 3.17 15.82
CA HIS A 299 -4.16 4.57 16.24
C HIS A 299 -5.44 4.82 17.07
N PRO A 300 -5.38 5.55 18.18
CA PRO A 300 -6.56 5.78 19.03
C PRO A 300 -7.75 6.39 18.26
N GLY A 301 -7.51 7.29 17.31
CA GLY A 301 -8.55 7.84 16.43
C GLY A 301 -9.19 6.79 15.54
N ALA A 302 -8.40 5.87 15.00
CA ALA A 302 -8.92 4.74 14.22
C ALA A 302 -9.72 3.78 15.09
N ILE A 303 -9.26 3.47 16.32
CA ILE A 303 -10.00 2.65 17.29
C ILE A 303 -11.39 3.25 17.57
N ARG A 304 -11.48 4.59 17.69
CA ARG A 304 -12.77 5.27 17.89
C ARG A 304 -13.75 4.91 16.78
N TYR A 305 -13.35 5.03 15.52
CA TYR A 305 -14.20 4.66 14.39
C TYR A 305 -14.56 3.16 14.41
N TYR A 306 -13.58 2.28 14.64
CA TYR A 306 -13.84 0.83 14.66
C TYR A 306 -14.85 0.42 15.73
N LYS A 307 -14.82 1.05 16.89
CA LYS A 307 -15.82 0.83 17.94
C LYS A 307 -17.21 1.30 17.50
N GLU A 308 -17.33 2.46 16.86
CA GLU A 308 -18.59 2.97 16.31
C GLU A 308 -19.14 2.05 15.22
N ALA A 309 -18.27 1.50 14.36
CA ALA A 309 -18.63 0.56 13.30
C ALA A 309 -18.91 -0.87 13.81
N GLY A 310 -18.77 -1.15 15.11
CA GLY A 310 -18.98 -2.49 15.69
C GLY A 310 -17.93 -3.53 15.27
N ALA A 311 -16.74 -3.08 14.85
CA ALA A 311 -15.68 -3.98 14.41
C ALA A 311 -15.02 -4.70 15.61
N THR A 312 -14.69 -5.98 15.40
CA THR A 312 -13.92 -6.76 16.38
C THR A 312 -12.44 -6.44 16.22
N LEU A 313 -11.83 -5.86 17.25
CA LEU A 313 -10.40 -5.62 17.31
C LEU A 313 -9.70 -6.76 18.05
N ALA A 314 -8.62 -7.30 17.47
CA ALA A 314 -7.75 -8.20 18.21
C ALA A 314 -7.12 -7.45 19.39
N GLN A 315 -7.13 -8.07 20.57
CA GLN A 315 -6.42 -7.54 21.72
C GLN A 315 -4.92 -7.75 21.48
N HIS A 316 -4.23 -6.73 21.06
CA HIS A 316 -2.77 -6.70 21.04
C HIS A 316 -2.29 -6.10 22.37
N HIS A 317 -1.84 -6.99 23.25
CA HIS A 317 -1.16 -6.62 24.50
C HIS A 317 0.31 -6.27 24.24
#